data_7d40c9a0c01d9e6d84cf1371b995d33b
#
_entry.id   7d40c9a0c01d9e6d84cf1371b995d33b
#
_cell.length_a   1.000
_cell.length_b   1.000
_cell.length_c   1.000
_cell.angle_alpha   90.00
_cell.angle_beta   90.00
_cell.angle_gamma   90.00
#
_symmetry.space_group_name_H-M   'P 1'
#
loop_
_entity.id
_entity.type
_entity.pdbx_description
1 polymer ?
#
loop_
_entity_poly.entity_id
_entity_poly.type
_entity_poly.pdbx_seq_one_letter_code
_entity_poly.pdbx_strand_id
1 'polypeptide(L)'
;MYEKILYTETMEQTASLFGNFDMNAAKLEKAFGVSITNRESDRSGGDAVIIRSEDSDSLLSAFSALEYLLSMVAMGTELSEQSVDYVINTVRSGEPLERFGDDCICVTTRGKPIKARTVGQKKYIDAIKKNTIILGLGPAGTGKTFLAVAAASTALRNK
;
A
#
# COMPACT_ATOMS: atom_id res chain seq x y z
N MET A 1 11.16 -25.19 8.48
CA MET A 1 10.27 -24.08 8.89
C MET A 1 11.04 -22.78 8.70
N TYR A 2 10.54 -21.90 7.86
CA TYR A 2 11.15 -20.59 7.55
C TYR A 2 10.37 -19.49 8.28
N GLU A 3 11.06 -18.41 8.66
CA GLU A 3 10.46 -17.27 9.36
C GLU A 3 10.96 -15.95 8.75
N LYS A 4 10.06 -14.98 8.62
CA LYS A 4 10.39 -13.58 8.30
C LYS A 4 9.63 -12.65 9.23
N ILE A 5 10.24 -11.51 9.51
CA ILE A 5 9.67 -10.50 10.40
C ILE A 5 9.51 -9.20 9.63
N LEU A 6 8.30 -8.63 9.68
CA LEU A 6 7.97 -7.31 9.18
C LEU A 6 7.69 -6.40 10.38
N TYR A 7 8.33 -5.24 10.43
CA TYR A 7 8.12 -4.27 11.51
C TYR A 7 7.14 -3.19 11.09
N THR A 8 6.20 -2.86 11.96
CA THR A 8 5.33 -1.69 11.82
C THR A 8 5.89 -0.54 12.66
N GLU A 9 5.54 0.69 12.34
CA GLU A 9 5.98 1.88 13.08
C GLU A 9 5.06 2.21 14.27
N THR A 10 3.78 1.84 14.16
CA THR A 10 2.76 2.09 15.18
C THR A 10 1.80 0.90 15.32
N MET A 11 1.17 0.76 16.51
CA MET A 11 0.11 -0.23 16.73
C MET A 11 -1.10 -0.01 15.81
N GLU A 12 -1.38 1.25 15.43
CA GLU A 12 -2.46 1.57 14.49
C GLU A 12 -2.20 1.01 13.10
N GLN A 13 -0.93 1.01 12.65
CA GLN A 13 -0.54 0.37 11.40
C GLN A 13 -0.75 -1.13 11.46
N THR A 14 -0.40 -1.78 12.58
CA THR A 14 -0.65 -3.21 12.78
C THR A 14 -2.13 -3.53 12.75
N ALA A 15 -2.94 -2.78 13.49
CA ALA A 15 -4.39 -2.96 13.52
C ALA A 15 -5.02 -2.77 12.13
N SER A 16 -4.58 -1.76 11.39
CA SER A 16 -5.03 -1.51 10.02
C SER A 16 -4.61 -2.63 9.05
N LEU A 17 -3.38 -3.15 9.20
CA LEU A 17 -2.85 -4.23 8.38
C LEU A 17 -3.62 -5.54 8.61
N PHE A 18 -3.88 -5.89 9.88
CA PHE A 18 -4.61 -7.11 10.26
C PHE A 18 -6.10 -7.00 9.93
N GLY A 19 -6.65 -5.77 9.96
CA GLY A 19 -8.06 -5.50 9.72
C GLY A 19 -8.95 -5.90 10.91
N ASN A 20 -10.25 -5.67 10.79
CA ASN A 20 -11.21 -6.01 11.83
C ASN A 20 -11.18 -7.51 12.11
N PHE A 21 -11.00 -7.88 13.40
CA PHE A 21 -10.93 -9.29 13.82
C PHE A 21 -9.89 -10.12 13.05
N ASP A 22 -8.77 -9.51 12.69
CA ASP A 22 -7.67 -10.13 11.95
C ASP A 22 -8.06 -10.73 10.59
N MET A 23 -9.15 -10.24 10.00
CA MET A 23 -9.70 -10.77 8.73
C MET A 23 -8.69 -10.73 7.59
N ASN A 24 -7.88 -9.67 7.49
CA ASN A 24 -6.87 -9.55 6.44
C ASN A 24 -5.74 -10.55 6.64
N ALA A 25 -5.28 -10.71 7.89
CA ALA A 25 -4.25 -11.70 8.24
C ALA A 25 -4.73 -13.12 7.93
N ALA A 26 -5.94 -13.50 8.38
CA ALA A 26 -6.53 -14.81 8.12
C ALA A 26 -6.69 -15.08 6.61
N LYS A 27 -7.04 -14.05 5.83
CA LYS A 27 -7.17 -14.15 4.37
C LYS A 27 -5.82 -14.39 3.69
N LEU A 28 -4.77 -13.71 4.14
CA LEU A 28 -3.39 -13.90 3.67
C LEU A 28 -2.84 -15.29 4.06
N GLU A 29 -3.06 -15.71 5.31
CA GLU A 29 -2.69 -17.04 5.79
C GLU A 29 -3.29 -18.15 4.91
N LYS A 30 -4.59 -18.06 4.64
CA LYS A 30 -5.30 -19.01 3.78
C LYS A 30 -4.80 -18.96 2.33
N ALA A 31 -4.50 -17.76 1.80
CA ALA A 31 -4.09 -17.59 0.41
C ALA A 31 -2.70 -18.17 0.13
N PHE A 32 -1.77 -18.02 1.07
CA PHE A 32 -0.36 -18.39 0.90
C PHE A 32 0.05 -19.63 1.70
N GLY A 33 -0.81 -20.17 2.57
CA GLY A 33 -0.46 -21.32 3.40
C GLY A 33 0.61 -21.01 4.45
N VAL A 34 0.53 -19.84 5.06
CA VAL A 34 1.46 -19.34 6.08
C VAL A 34 0.75 -19.10 7.40
N SER A 35 1.50 -18.93 8.49
CA SER A 35 1.00 -18.43 9.78
C SER A 35 1.52 -17.01 10.00
N ILE A 36 0.62 -16.10 10.39
CA ILE A 36 0.92 -14.69 10.63
C ILE A 36 0.54 -14.36 12.07
N THR A 37 1.50 -13.91 12.86
CA THR A 37 1.28 -13.49 14.24
C THR A 37 1.96 -12.16 14.49
N ASN A 38 1.48 -11.38 15.46
CA ASN A 38 2.14 -10.16 15.90
C ASN A 38 2.69 -10.32 17.33
N ARG A 39 3.75 -9.60 17.60
CA ARG A 39 4.29 -9.41 18.96
C ARG A 39 4.66 -7.95 19.14
N GLU A 40 4.47 -7.47 20.35
CA GLU A 40 4.98 -6.18 20.77
C GLU A 40 6.48 -6.11 20.52
N SER A 41 6.94 -5.05 19.87
CA SER A 41 8.35 -4.87 19.54
C SER A 41 9.01 -3.94 20.56
N ASP A 42 10.20 -4.29 21.04
CA ASP A 42 11.03 -3.39 21.86
C ASP A 42 11.51 -2.14 21.11
N ARG A 43 11.23 -2.06 19.81
CA ARG A 43 11.58 -0.93 18.95
C ARG A 43 10.40 0.05 18.89
N SER A 44 10.52 1.15 19.63
CA SER A 44 9.73 2.40 19.55
C SER A 44 8.31 2.29 18.93
N GLY A 45 7.35 1.72 19.66
CA GLY A 45 5.92 2.00 19.45
C GLY A 45 5.18 1.18 18.41
N GLY A 46 5.83 0.30 17.67
CA GLY A 46 5.21 -0.60 16.70
C GLY A 46 5.32 -2.07 17.08
N ASP A 47 4.82 -2.95 16.23
CA ASP A 47 4.82 -4.40 16.42
C ASP A 47 5.77 -5.10 15.46
N ALA A 48 6.18 -6.32 15.83
CA ALA A 48 6.82 -7.27 14.95
C ALA A 48 5.78 -8.26 14.41
N VAL A 49 5.48 -8.20 13.12
CA VAL A 49 4.63 -9.15 12.41
C VAL A 49 5.48 -10.32 11.94
N ILE A 50 5.24 -11.49 12.50
CA ILE A 50 6.03 -12.70 12.29
C ILE A 50 5.28 -13.60 11.32
N ILE A 51 5.92 -13.96 10.22
CA ILE A 51 5.37 -14.82 9.18
C ILE A 51 6.17 -16.12 9.18
N ARG A 52 5.47 -17.25 9.25
CA ARG A 52 6.07 -18.59 9.26
C ARG A 52 5.49 -19.48 8.19
N SER A 53 6.35 -20.27 7.53
CA SER A 53 5.94 -21.28 6.55
C SER A 53 6.92 -22.44 6.53
N GLU A 54 6.46 -23.60 6.07
CA GLU A 54 7.32 -24.71 5.72
C GLU A 54 7.92 -24.56 4.31
N ASP A 55 7.27 -23.75 3.47
CA ASP A 55 7.69 -23.45 2.11
C ASP A 55 8.26 -22.03 2.00
N SER A 56 9.45 -21.93 1.39
CA SER A 56 10.18 -20.66 1.22
C SER A 56 9.47 -19.71 0.25
N ASP A 57 8.87 -20.23 -0.83
CA ASP A 57 8.24 -19.39 -1.86
C ASP A 57 6.92 -18.83 -1.36
N SER A 58 6.16 -19.62 -0.61
CA SER A 58 4.95 -19.19 0.10
C SER A 58 5.28 -18.07 1.11
N LEU A 59 6.37 -18.23 1.87
CA LEU A 59 6.83 -17.21 2.81
C LEU A 59 7.19 -15.90 2.12
N LEU A 60 7.94 -15.95 1.02
CA LEU A 60 8.34 -14.77 0.26
C LEU A 60 7.15 -14.07 -0.37
N SER A 61 6.20 -14.83 -0.88
CA SER A 61 4.96 -14.31 -1.45
C SER A 61 4.12 -13.59 -0.40
N ALA A 62 3.90 -14.22 0.76
CA ALA A 62 3.16 -13.62 1.86
C ALA A 62 3.86 -12.36 2.41
N PHE A 63 5.19 -12.40 2.54
CA PHE A 63 5.98 -11.24 2.97
C PHE A 63 5.84 -10.07 2.00
N SER A 64 5.95 -10.31 0.69
CA SER A 64 5.79 -9.26 -0.32
C SER A 64 4.38 -8.66 -0.32
N ALA A 65 3.36 -9.49 -0.12
CA ALA A 65 1.98 -9.01 0.01
C ALA A 65 1.81 -8.12 1.24
N LEU A 66 2.31 -8.54 2.40
CA LEU A 66 2.24 -7.76 3.64
C LEU A 66 3.04 -6.47 3.57
N GLU A 67 4.25 -6.50 3.00
CA GLU A 67 5.08 -5.30 2.79
C GLU A 67 4.34 -4.26 1.92
N TYR A 68 3.67 -4.74 0.87
CA TYR A 68 2.87 -3.87 0.00
C TYR A 68 1.65 -3.28 0.73
N LEU A 69 0.88 -4.10 1.46
CA LEU A 69 -0.26 -3.63 2.24
C LEU A 69 0.17 -2.64 3.33
N LEU A 70 1.29 -2.90 4.00
CA LEU A 70 1.85 -1.98 4.99
C LEU A 70 2.22 -0.64 4.35
N SER A 71 2.80 -0.64 3.15
CA SER A 71 3.11 0.59 2.43
C SER A 71 1.85 1.40 2.06
N MET A 72 0.71 0.72 1.76
CA MET A 72 -0.58 1.39 1.58
C MET A 72 -1.07 2.06 2.86
N VAL A 73 -0.99 1.34 3.99
CA VAL A 73 -1.36 1.88 5.32
C VAL A 73 -0.50 3.07 5.69
N ALA A 74 0.82 2.99 5.48
CA ALA A 74 1.75 4.09 5.73
C ALA A 74 1.45 5.36 4.90
N MET A 75 0.81 5.19 3.74
CA MET A 75 0.30 6.30 2.91
C MET A 75 -1.10 6.79 3.32
N GLY A 76 -1.61 6.38 4.47
CA GLY A 76 -2.94 6.75 4.94
C GLY A 76 -4.09 6.11 4.16
N THR A 77 -3.84 5.01 3.44
CA THR A 77 -4.89 4.30 2.69
C THR A 77 -5.53 3.25 3.58
N GLU A 78 -6.84 3.35 3.76
CA GLU A 78 -7.62 2.30 4.42
C GLU A 78 -7.66 1.04 3.54
N LEU A 79 -7.35 -0.12 4.13
CA LEU A 79 -7.37 -1.39 3.42
C LEU A 79 -8.81 -1.88 3.28
N SER A 80 -9.31 -1.90 2.06
CA SER A 80 -10.58 -2.55 1.71
C SER A 80 -10.35 -4.04 1.41
N GLU A 81 -11.39 -4.85 1.53
CA GLU A 81 -11.35 -6.26 1.13
C GLU A 81 -10.88 -6.42 -0.32
N GLN A 82 -11.35 -5.53 -1.22
CA GLN A 82 -10.94 -5.53 -2.63
C GLN A 82 -9.45 -5.22 -2.84
N SER A 83 -8.85 -4.36 -2.00
CA SER A 83 -7.42 -4.08 -2.09
C SER A 83 -6.58 -5.26 -1.63
N VAL A 84 -7.01 -5.96 -0.58
CA VAL A 84 -6.34 -7.18 -0.10
C VAL A 84 -6.43 -8.28 -1.16
N ASP A 85 -7.61 -8.50 -1.77
CA ASP A 85 -7.79 -9.46 -2.86
C ASP A 85 -6.94 -9.14 -4.08
N TYR A 86 -6.84 -7.86 -4.45
CA TYR A 86 -5.98 -7.43 -5.56
C TYR A 86 -4.53 -7.80 -5.30
N VAL A 87 -4.02 -7.50 -4.09
CA VAL A 87 -2.62 -7.82 -3.73
C VAL A 87 -2.37 -9.32 -3.75
N ILE A 88 -3.26 -10.12 -3.13
CA ILE A 88 -3.16 -11.58 -3.12
C ILE A 88 -3.10 -12.13 -4.55
N ASN A 89 -4.01 -11.70 -5.42
CA ASN A 89 -4.09 -12.20 -6.79
C ASN A 89 -2.87 -11.78 -7.62
N THR A 90 -2.38 -10.55 -7.46
CA THR A 90 -1.19 -10.04 -8.15
C THR A 90 0.06 -10.82 -7.76
N VAL A 91 0.25 -11.10 -6.47
CA VAL A 91 1.39 -11.90 -5.99
C VAL A 91 1.30 -13.35 -6.50
N ARG A 92 0.11 -13.94 -6.47
CA ARG A 92 -0.11 -15.33 -6.93
C ARG A 92 0.07 -15.50 -8.44
N SER A 93 -0.23 -14.48 -9.23
CA SER A 93 0.01 -14.50 -10.69
C SER A 93 1.49 -14.27 -11.05
N GLY A 94 2.35 -13.97 -10.08
CA GLY A 94 3.75 -13.64 -10.32
C GLY A 94 3.96 -12.28 -10.97
N GLU A 95 2.91 -11.45 -11.04
CA GLU A 95 3.02 -10.10 -11.54
C GLU A 95 3.74 -9.20 -10.52
N PRO A 96 4.61 -8.29 -10.97
CA PRO A 96 5.29 -7.38 -10.07
C PRO A 96 4.27 -6.43 -9.42
N LEU A 97 4.25 -6.39 -8.10
CA LEU A 97 3.57 -5.32 -7.37
C LEU A 97 4.25 -3.99 -7.70
N GLU A 98 3.50 -3.06 -8.27
CA GLU A 98 4.01 -1.71 -8.52
C GLU A 98 4.27 -1.03 -7.17
N ARG A 99 5.53 -0.95 -6.74
CA ARG A 99 5.90 -0.31 -5.47
C ARG A 99 5.42 1.13 -5.42
N PHE A 100 4.94 1.53 -4.25
CA PHE A 100 4.69 2.94 -3.93
C PHE A 100 6.05 3.62 -3.80
N GLY A 101 6.49 4.27 -4.90
CA GLY A 101 7.66 5.15 -4.86
C GLY A 101 7.23 6.61 -4.65
N ASP A 102 8.20 7.51 -4.59
CA ASP A 102 7.96 8.96 -4.46
C ASP A 102 7.01 9.56 -5.51
N ASP A 103 6.76 8.83 -6.59
CA ASP A 103 5.88 9.22 -7.68
C ASP A 103 4.41 8.81 -7.47
N CYS A 104 4.07 8.08 -6.41
CA CYS A 104 2.69 7.71 -6.11
C CYS A 104 1.92 8.93 -5.61
N ILE A 105 0.83 9.26 -6.31
CA ILE A 105 -0.01 10.43 -6.00
C ILE A 105 -1.10 10.01 -5.00
N CYS A 106 -1.78 8.93 -5.28
CA CYS A 106 -2.75 8.31 -4.38
C CYS A 106 -2.95 6.84 -4.74
N VAL A 107 -3.69 6.12 -3.90
CA VAL A 107 -4.09 4.73 -4.15
C VAL A 107 -5.60 4.67 -4.32
N THR A 108 -6.06 3.96 -5.34
CA THR A 108 -7.49 3.75 -5.57
C THR A 108 -8.08 2.82 -4.50
N THR A 109 -9.39 2.78 -4.37
CA THR A 109 -10.12 1.85 -3.47
C THR A 109 -9.83 0.38 -3.76
N ARG A 110 -9.34 0.06 -4.97
CA ARG A 110 -8.91 -1.29 -5.38
C ARG A 110 -7.42 -1.58 -5.11
N GLY A 111 -6.71 -0.71 -4.41
CA GLY A 111 -5.29 -0.87 -4.11
C GLY A 111 -4.34 -0.50 -5.26
N LYS A 112 -4.85 -0.01 -6.39
CA LYS A 112 -4.02 0.34 -7.54
C LYS A 112 -3.41 1.73 -7.38
N PRO A 113 -2.07 1.91 -7.49
CA PRO A 113 -1.44 3.21 -7.36
C PRO A 113 -1.71 4.09 -8.59
N ILE A 114 -1.96 5.37 -8.34
CA ILE A 114 -2.02 6.42 -9.37
C ILE A 114 -0.68 7.14 -9.38
N LYS A 115 0.01 7.10 -10.53
CA LYS A 115 1.32 7.71 -10.75
C LYS A 115 1.28 8.66 -11.94
N ALA A 116 2.17 9.64 -11.96
CA ALA A 116 2.42 10.44 -13.15
C ALA A 116 3.08 9.56 -14.23
N ARG A 117 2.49 9.54 -15.43
CA ARG A 117 2.97 8.73 -16.56
C ARG A 117 3.85 9.50 -17.53
N THR A 118 3.80 10.83 -17.49
CA THR A 118 4.57 11.72 -18.37
C THR A 118 5.32 12.76 -17.57
N VAL A 119 6.37 13.33 -18.16
CA VAL A 119 7.15 14.42 -17.56
C VAL A 119 6.27 15.64 -17.27
N GLY A 120 5.31 15.95 -18.15
CA GLY A 120 4.36 17.05 -17.96
C GLY A 120 3.43 16.81 -16.76
N GLN A 121 2.93 15.59 -16.59
CA GLN A 121 2.12 15.21 -15.45
C GLN A 121 2.92 15.28 -14.13
N LYS A 122 4.19 14.85 -14.13
CA LYS A 122 5.07 14.96 -12.96
C LYS A 122 5.28 16.42 -12.58
N LYS A 123 5.64 17.29 -13.54
CA LYS A 123 5.77 18.73 -13.29
C LYS A 123 4.48 19.36 -12.72
N TYR A 124 3.31 18.90 -13.21
CA TYR A 124 2.03 19.38 -12.72
C TYR A 124 1.77 18.99 -11.27
N ILE A 125 2.03 17.72 -10.90
CA ILE A 125 1.91 17.26 -9.51
C ILE A 125 2.90 17.95 -8.59
N ASP A 126 4.15 18.14 -9.03
CA ASP A 126 5.16 18.87 -8.25
C ASP A 126 4.78 20.34 -8.03
N ALA A 127 4.12 20.95 -9.03
CA ALA A 127 3.58 22.29 -8.89
C ALA A 127 2.43 22.35 -7.88
N ILE A 128 1.52 21.37 -7.89
CA ILE A 128 0.42 21.26 -6.91
C ILE A 128 0.95 21.15 -5.47
N LYS A 129 2.00 20.38 -5.27
CA LYS A 129 2.62 20.22 -3.93
C LYS A 129 3.29 21.49 -3.40
N LYS A 130 3.77 22.37 -4.29
CA LYS A 130 4.62 23.52 -3.92
C LYS A 130 3.90 24.88 -3.93
N ASN A 131 2.75 24.99 -4.58
CA ASN A 131 2.08 26.27 -4.80
C ASN A 131 0.62 26.23 -4.35
N THR A 132 0.11 27.39 -3.90
CA THR A 132 -1.27 27.53 -3.46
C THR A 132 -2.26 27.59 -4.63
N ILE A 133 -1.85 28.21 -5.75
CA ILE A 133 -2.68 28.37 -6.96
C ILE A 133 -1.89 27.89 -8.17
N ILE A 134 -2.48 27.00 -8.97
CA ILE A 134 -1.86 26.43 -10.16
C ILE A 134 -2.83 26.54 -11.35
N LEU A 135 -2.33 26.98 -12.49
CA LEU A 135 -3.04 26.99 -13.74
C LEU A 135 -2.52 25.88 -14.64
N GLY A 136 -3.33 24.84 -14.84
CA GLY A 136 -2.99 23.70 -15.71
C GLY A 136 -3.47 23.93 -17.14
N LEU A 137 -2.59 24.36 -18.04
CA LEU A 137 -2.89 24.55 -19.46
C LEU A 137 -2.43 23.33 -20.26
N GLY A 138 -3.24 22.89 -21.21
CA GLY A 138 -2.89 21.77 -22.10
C GLY A 138 -4.12 21.16 -22.79
N PRO A 139 -3.91 20.28 -23.79
CA PRO A 139 -4.98 19.63 -24.54
C PRO A 139 -5.94 18.83 -23.67
N ALA A 140 -7.14 18.57 -24.16
CA ALA A 140 -8.09 17.68 -23.52
C ALA A 140 -7.51 16.24 -23.42
N GLY A 141 -7.95 15.47 -22.42
CA GLY A 141 -7.54 14.06 -22.27
C GLY A 141 -6.14 13.84 -21.68
N THR A 142 -5.38 14.89 -21.33
CA THR A 142 -4.04 14.75 -20.74
C THR A 142 -4.01 14.43 -19.23
N GLY A 143 -5.16 14.20 -18.62
CA GLY A 143 -5.27 13.78 -17.22
C GLY A 143 -5.19 14.91 -16.19
N LYS A 144 -5.28 16.20 -16.57
CA LYS A 144 -5.18 17.34 -15.65
C LYS A 144 -6.15 17.26 -14.47
N THR A 145 -7.43 17.16 -14.76
CA THR A 145 -8.50 17.08 -13.74
C THR A 145 -8.36 15.80 -12.91
N PHE A 146 -8.06 14.68 -13.55
CA PHE A 146 -7.86 13.40 -12.85
C PHE A 146 -6.73 13.47 -11.82
N LEU A 147 -5.59 14.03 -12.19
CA LEU A 147 -4.44 14.18 -11.30
C LEU A 147 -4.69 15.22 -10.20
N ALA A 148 -5.42 16.31 -10.50
CA ALA A 148 -5.81 17.28 -9.48
C ALA A 148 -6.72 16.66 -8.42
N VAL A 149 -7.71 15.86 -8.82
CA VAL A 149 -8.60 15.14 -7.90
C VAL A 149 -7.83 14.10 -7.08
N ALA A 150 -6.91 13.37 -7.71
CA ALA A 150 -6.04 12.41 -7.02
C ALA A 150 -5.19 13.09 -5.93
N ALA A 151 -4.57 14.23 -6.25
CA ALA A 151 -3.79 15.01 -5.29
C ALA A 151 -4.66 15.59 -4.16
N ALA A 152 -5.86 16.09 -4.48
CA ALA A 152 -6.81 16.60 -3.48
C ALA A 152 -7.29 15.48 -2.54
N SER A 153 -7.53 14.28 -3.05
CA SER A 153 -7.92 13.12 -2.25
C SER A 153 -6.82 12.73 -1.25
N THR A 154 -5.55 12.78 -1.67
CA THR A 154 -4.42 12.53 -0.79
C THR A 154 -4.29 13.61 0.29
N ALA A 155 -4.42 14.89 -0.10
CA ALA A 155 -4.36 16.00 0.86
C ALA A 155 -5.48 15.93 1.91
N LEU A 156 -6.67 15.47 1.53
CA LEU A 156 -7.80 15.30 2.45
C LEU A 156 -7.57 14.16 3.45
N ARG A 157 -6.95 13.06 3.02
CA ARG A 157 -6.65 11.91 3.88
C ARG A 157 -5.53 12.18 4.88
N ASN A 158 -4.57 13.02 4.52
CA ASN A 158 -3.40 13.33 5.35
C ASN A 158 -3.65 14.49 6.35
N LYS A 159 -4.91 14.90 6.53
CA LYS A 159 -5.35 15.84 7.57
C LYS A 159 -5.66 15.12 8.87
#